data_5dee6cc822c5e42ca2c532d0ef7b9ca7
#
_entry.id   5dee6cc822c5e42ca2c532d0ef7b9ca7
#
_cell.length_a   1.000
_cell.length_b   1.000
_cell.length_c   1.000
_cell.angle_alpha   90.00
_cell.angle_beta   90.00
_cell.angle_gamma   90.00
#
_symmetry.space_group_name_H-M   'P 1'
#
loop_
_entity.id
_entity.type
_entity.pdbx_description
1 polymer ?
#
loop_
_entity_poly.entity_id
_entity_poly.type
_entity_poly.pdbx_seq_one_letter_code
_entity_poly.pdbx_strand_id
1 'polypeptide(L)'
;LGDVYKRQVQFCTPKTIVRYAVELTPYAIFDMDGTLLCSTGMWDHVTDRILAKYGKTITHEQRMANMTLTVEGTAAMFVQQLGVPLTEPECAELIRAEARYGYAQEATVKPGVEQVLAAMHARGVRMCVASGTETPLIEAALTSHGLMRWFEFAVDCKNPDGKKKPDVYLDALHRFGVQNPVQATVFEDSPVGIATARAAGFATVGIYDEPMAEFWPQITQTADFASRTWQDWLQNVQQTGPAPRK
;
A
#
# COMPACT_ATOMS: atom_id res chain seq x y z
N LEU A 1 5.12 62.64 -24.82
CA LEU A 1 3.72 62.21 -24.81
C LEU A 1 3.63 60.75 -25.32
N GLY A 2 3.26 59.84 -24.47
CA GLY A 2 2.79 58.51 -24.87
C GLY A 2 3.65 57.36 -24.41
N ASP A 3 3.58 57.02 -23.12
CA ASP A 3 4.03 55.73 -22.60
C ASP A 3 3.20 54.61 -23.19
N VAL A 4 3.85 53.73 -23.93
CA VAL A 4 3.27 52.49 -24.43
C VAL A 4 3.65 51.37 -23.47
N TYR A 5 2.65 50.84 -22.78
CA TYR A 5 2.68 49.70 -21.92
C TYR A 5 3.45 48.52 -22.55
N LYS A 6 4.62 48.21 -22.05
CA LYS A 6 5.25 46.89 -22.23
C LYS A 6 4.60 45.89 -21.28
N ARG A 7 3.60 45.14 -21.78
CA ARG A 7 3.14 43.92 -21.13
C ARG A 7 4.31 42.92 -21.12
N GLN A 8 4.97 42.76 -19.99
CA GLN A 8 5.81 41.62 -19.74
C GLN A 8 4.92 40.37 -19.68
N VAL A 9 5.01 39.54 -20.70
CA VAL A 9 4.52 38.16 -20.64
C VAL A 9 5.47 37.42 -19.71
N GLN A 10 5.05 37.26 -18.47
CA GLN A 10 5.74 36.42 -17.50
C GLN A 10 5.51 34.99 -17.96
N PHE A 11 6.53 34.38 -18.58
CA PHE A 11 6.57 32.94 -18.79
C PHE A 11 6.51 32.31 -17.41
N CYS A 12 5.39 31.61 -17.13
CA CYS A 12 5.23 30.77 -15.97
C CYS A 12 6.21 29.59 -16.13
N THR A 13 7.41 29.71 -15.59
CA THR A 13 8.30 28.57 -15.42
C THR A 13 7.55 27.52 -14.60
N PRO A 14 7.60 26.23 -14.97
CA PRO A 14 6.97 25.20 -14.17
C PRO A 14 7.54 25.33 -12.76
N LYS A 15 6.64 25.53 -11.78
CA LYS A 15 7.02 25.53 -10.37
C LYS A 15 7.79 24.23 -10.11
N THR A 16 9.09 24.37 -9.90
CA THR A 16 9.89 23.29 -9.32
C THR A 16 9.18 22.92 -8.04
N ILE A 17 8.55 21.77 -8.01
CA ILE A 17 7.97 21.20 -6.78
C ILE A 17 9.19 21.00 -5.88
N VAL A 18 9.37 21.91 -4.92
CA VAL A 18 10.33 21.72 -3.83
C VAL A 18 9.79 20.52 -3.07
N ARG A 19 10.31 19.35 -3.38
CA ARG A 19 10.04 18.14 -2.63
C ARG A 19 10.71 18.35 -1.27
N TYR A 20 9.90 18.63 -0.27
CA TYR A 20 10.35 18.60 1.11
C TYR A 20 10.95 17.22 1.35
N ALA A 21 12.17 17.18 1.87
CA ALA A 21 12.78 15.95 2.32
C ALA A 21 11.84 15.29 3.34
N VAL A 22 11.40 14.07 3.06
CA VAL A 22 10.61 13.31 4.04
C VAL A 22 11.58 12.93 5.16
N GLU A 23 11.47 13.60 6.31
CA GLU A 23 12.16 13.15 7.52
C GLU A 23 11.64 11.77 7.90
N LEU A 24 12.56 10.84 8.16
CA LEU A 24 12.19 9.52 8.65
C LEU A 24 11.54 9.66 10.03
N THR A 25 10.29 9.27 10.11
CA THR A 25 9.60 9.13 11.39
C THR A 25 10.13 7.91 12.15
N PRO A 26 10.02 7.90 13.50
CA PRO A 26 10.47 6.76 14.31
C PRO A 26 9.76 5.44 13.99
N TYR A 27 8.57 5.51 13.39
CA TYR A 27 7.73 4.37 13.07
C TYR A 27 7.36 4.37 11.59
N ALA A 28 7.35 3.19 10.99
CA ALA A 28 6.93 3.01 9.60
C ALA A 28 5.93 1.86 9.50
N ILE A 29 4.83 2.14 8.86
CA ILE A 29 3.72 1.21 8.64
C ILE A 29 3.65 0.96 7.13
N PHE A 30 3.84 -0.28 6.71
CA PHE A 30 3.86 -0.64 5.30
C PHE A 30 2.59 -1.39 4.93
N ASP A 31 1.98 -1.03 3.84
CA ASP A 31 1.14 -1.97 3.13
C ASP A 31 2.00 -3.08 2.51
N MET A 32 1.39 -4.21 2.14
CA MET A 32 2.07 -5.36 1.57
C MET A 32 1.87 -5.48 0.06
N ASP A 33 0.63 -5.62 -0.36
CA ASP A 33 0.28 -5.93 -1.76
C ASP A 33 0.42 -4.68 -2.64
N GLY A 34 1.27 -4.72 -3.67
CA GLY A 34 1.56 -3.54 -4.49
C GLY A 34 2.55 -2.57 -3.86
N THR A 35 2.85 -2.69 -2.58
CA THR A 35 3.81 -1.84 -1.84
C THR A 35 5.14 -2.56 -1.60
N LEU A 36 5.15 -3.63 -0.83
CA LEU A 36 6.35 -4.46 -0.58
C LEU A 36 6.52 -5.56 -1.62
N LEU A 37 5.41 -6.15 -2.06
CA LEU A 37 5.36 -7.24 -3.02
C LEU A 37 4.69 -6.80 -4.33
N CYS A 38 5.17 -7.33 -5.45
CA CYS A 38 4.45 -7.33 -6.72
C CYS A 38 3.40 -8.46 -6.66
N SER A 39 2.28 -8.21 -6.03
CA SER A 39 1.25 -9.21 -5.75
C SER A 39 -0.16 -8.79 -6.19
N THR A 40 -0.38 -7.55 -6.58
CA THR A 40 -1.68 -7.07 -7.05
C THR A 40 -2.19 -7.91 -8.24
N GLY A 41 -1.35 -8.16 -9.24
CA GLY A 41 -1.69 -9.04 -10.35
C GLY A 41 -1.91 -10.51 -9.95
N MET A 42 -1.24 -10.98 -8.91
CA MET A 42 -1.47 -12.33 -8.36
C MET A 42 -2.90 -12.49 -7.83
N TRP A 43 -3.46 -11.45 -7.18
CA TRP A 43 -4.85 -11.46 -6.72
C TRP A 43 -5.86 -11.56 -7.86
N ASP A 44 -5.54 -10.97 -9.03
CA ASP A 44 -6.32 -11.16 -10.25
C ASP A 44 -6.30 -12.62 -10.71
N HIS A 45 -5.12 -13.26 -10.70
CA HIS A 45 -4.98 -14.68 -11.02
C HIS A 45 -5.73 -15.58 -10.03
N VAL A 46 -5.70 -15.29 -8.73
CA VAL A 46 -6.49 -15.99 -7.71
C VAL A 46 -7.97 -15.94 -8.07
N THR A 47 -8.48 -14.75 -8.34
CA THR A 47 -9.87 -14.52 -8.74
C THR A 47 -10.22 -15.35 -9.98
N ASP A 48 -9.41 -15.24 -11.04
CA ASP A 48 -9.68 -15.91 -12.31
C ASP A 48 -9.64 -17.44 -12.18
N ARG A 49 -8.66 -17.99 -11.43
CA ARG A 49 -8.58 -19.44 -11.19
C ARG A 49 -9.80 -19.97 -10.47
N ILE A 50 -10.27 -19.26 -9.43
CA ILE A 50 -11.46 -19.67 -8.68
C ILE A 50 -12.69 -19.62 -9.58
N LEU A 51 -12.93 -18.51 -10.25
CA LEU A 51 -14.12 -18.34 -11.08
C LEU A 51 -14.15 -19.31 -12.26
N ALA A 52 -13.00 -19.57 -12.90
CA ALA A 52 -12.89 -20.52 -14.00
C ALA A 52 -13.27 -21.95 -13.61
N LYS A 53 -12.99 -22.40 -12.36
CA LYS A 53 -13.41 -23.72 -11.83
C LYS A 53 -14.93 -23.92 -11.91
N TYR A 54 -15.69 -22.82 -11.84
CA TYR A 54 -17.16 -22.84 -11.82
C TYR A 54 -17.76 -22.25 -13.10
N GLY A 55 -16.97 -22.01 -14.14
CA GLY A 55 -17.44 -21.42 -15.40
C GLY A 55 -17.98 -20.00 -15.23
N LYS A 56 -17.47 -19.25 -14.27
CA LYS A 56 -17.84 -17.86 -13.97
C LYS A 56 -16.78 -16.88 -14.48
N THR A 57 -17.21 -15.64 -14.66
CA THR A 57 -16.34 -14.52 -15.03
C THR A 57 -16.66 -13.30 -14.18
N ILE A 58 -15.75 -12.35 -14.15
CA ILE A 58 -15.90 -11.08 -13.43
C ILE A 58 -15.72 -9.91 -14.42
N THR A 59 -16.54 -8.88 -14.30
CA THR A 59 -16.37 -7.64 -15.08
C THR A 59 -15.24 -6.78 -14.52
N HIS A 60 -14.76 -5.83 -15.31
CA HIS A 60 -13.74 -4.86 -14.83
C HIS A 60 -14.23 -4.08 -13.59
N GLU A 61 -15.47 -3.60 -13.61
CA GLU A 61 -16.07 -2.87 -12.47
C GLU A 61 -16.14 -3.72 -11.20
N GLN A 62 -16.57 -4.99 -11.34
CA GLN A 62 -16.59 -5.93 -10.21
C GLN A 62 -15.18 -6.24 -9.70
N ARG A 63 -14.18 -6.34 -10.59
CA ARG A 63 -12.78 -6.54 -10.20
C ARG A 63 -12.24 -5.37 -9.40
N MET A 64 -12.51 -4.14 -9.83
CA MET A 64 -12.14 -2.93 -9.08
C MET A 64 -12.80 -2.88 -7.70
N ALA A 65 -14.08 -3.23 -7.61
CA ALA A 65 -14.78 -3.32 -6.33
C ALA A 65 -14.16 -4.41 -5.42
N ASN A 66 -13.78 -5.55 -5.99
CA ASN A 66 -13.18 -6.67 -5.27
C ASN A 66 -11.83 -6.33 -4.62
N MET A 67 -11.04 -5.46 -5.25
CA MET A 67 -9.71 -5.06 -4.72
C MET A 67 -9.75 -4.41 -3.33
N THR A 68 -10.92 -3.92 -2.91
CA THR A 68 -11.10 -3.26 -1.60
C THR A 68 -11.78 -4.15 -0.56
N LEU A 69 -12.15 -5.37 -0.93
CA LEU A 69 -12.85 -6.30 -0.05
C LEU A 69 -11.88 -7.13 0.79
N THR A 70 -12.37 -7.60 1.93
CA THR A 70 -11.73 -8.68 2.68
C THR A 70 -11.96 -10.02 1.99
N VAL A 71 -11.30 -11.08 2.44
CA VAL A 71 -11.53 -12.46 1.92
C VAL A 71 -13.00 -12.85 2.05
N GLU A 72 -13.63 -12.54 3.19
CA GLU A 72 -15.06 -12.80 3.42
C GLU A 72 -15.94 -11.98 2.46
N GLY A 73 -15.62 -10.72 2.26
CA GLY A 73 -16.34 -9.85 1.31
C GLY A 73 -16.23 -10.37 -0.12
N THR A 74 -15.05 -10.81 -0.53
CA THR A 74 -14.82 -11.45 -1.83
C THR A 74 -15.62 -12.76 -1.95
N ALA A 75 -15.60 -13.60 -0.92
CA ALA A 75 -16.37 -14.86 -0.90
C ALA A 75 -17.87 -14.59 -1.02
N ALA A 76 -18.39 -13.62 -0.26
CA ALA A 76 -19.80 -13.22 -0.37
C ALA A 76 -20.15 -12.72 -1.77
N MET A 77 -19.30 -11.89 -2.39
CA MET A 77 -19.48 -11.42 -3.77
C MET A 77 -19.49 -12.59 -4.77
N PHE A 78 -18.56 -13.53 -4.66
CA PHE A 78 -18.48 -14.68 -5.56
C PHE A 78 -19.72 -15.59 -5.45
N VAL A 79 -20.19 -15.84 -4.24
CA VAL A 79 -21.37 -16.69 -3.99
C VAL A 79 -22.66 -15.97 -4.38
N GLN A 80 -22.89 -14.76 -3.84
CA GLN A 80 -24.17 -14.07 -3.97
C GLN A 80 -24.36 -13.37 -5.32
N GLN A 81 -23.29 -12.77 -5.88
CA GLN A 81 -23.42 -11.97 -7.11
C GLN A 81 -23.00 -12.75 -8.36
N LEU A 82 -21.93 -13.57 -8.26
CA LEU A 82 -21.44 -14.33 -9.41
C LEU A 82 -21.99 -15.76 -9.46
N GLY A 83 -22.69 -16.19 -8.43
CA GLY A 83 -23.35 -17.50 -8.37
C GLY A 83 -22.36 -18.68 -8.34
N VAL A 84 -21.26 -18.55 -7.63
CA VAL A 84 -20.34 -19.65 -7.33
C VAL A 84 -21.09 -20.63 -6.41
N PRO A 85 -21.17 -21.94 -6.75
CA PRO A 85 -22.01 -22.91 -6.03
C PRO A 85 -21.30 -23.47 -4.78
N LEU A 86 -20.87 -22.57 -3.89
CA LEU A 86 -20.26 -22.86 -2.60
C LEU A 86 -21.01 -22.07 -1.52
N THR A 87 -20.81 -22.46 -0.26
CA THR A 87 -21.10 -21.57 0.86
C THR A 87 -20.03 -20.49 0.97
N GLU A 88 -20.33 -19.34 1.57
CA GLU A 88 -19.33 -18.27 1.77
C GLU A 88 -18.10 -18.75 2.55
N PRO A 89 -18.21 -19.55 3.65
CA PRO A 89 -17.05 -20.10 4.33
C PRO A 89 -16.18 -21.01 3.43
N GLU A 90 -16.78 -21.87 2.63
CA GLU A 90 -16.05 -22.74 1.70
C GLU A 90 -15.32 -21.91 0.63
N CYS A 91 -15.99 -20.90 0.12
CA CYS A 91 -15.40 -19.97 -0.85
C CYS A 91 -14.23 -19.18 -0.24
N ALA A 92 -14.38 -18.70 0.99
CA ALA A 92 -13.32 -18.00 1.72
C ALA A 92 -12.08 -18.89 1.94
N GLU A 93 -12.27 -20.15 2.34
CA GLU A 93 -11.16 -21.11 2.46
C GLU A 93 -10.49 -21.40 1.12
N LEU A 94 -11.25 -21.49 0.04
CA LEU A 94 -10.67 -21.64 -1.31
C LEU A 94 -9.85 -20.41 -1.69
N ILE A 95 -10.33 -19.21 -1.42
CA ILE A 95 -9.60 -17.96 -1.65
C ILE A 95 -8.28 -17.96 -0.86
N ARG A 96 -8.31 -18.33 0.44
CA ARG A 96 -7.11 -18.42 1.28
C ARG A 96 -6.09 -19.43 0.76
N ALA A 97 -6.56 -20.57 0.28
CA ALA A 97 -5.70 -21.61 -0.28
C ALA A 97 -5.00 -21.13 -1.57
N GLU A 98 -5.76 -20.53 -2.49
CA GLU A 98 -5.24 -19.97 -3.74
C GLU A 98 -4.30 -18.78 -3.48
N ALA A 99 -4.61 -17.92 -2.50
CA ALA A 99 -3.76 -16.81 -2.10
C ALA A 99 -2.42 -17.31 -1.52
N ARG A 100 -2.44 -18.32 -0.64
CA ARG A 100 -1.20 -18.94 -0.13
C ARG A 100 -0.31 -19.45 -1.26
N TYR A 101 -0.91 -20.12 -2.24
CA TYR A 101 -0.19 -20.57 -3.42
C TYR A 101 0.39 -19.39 -4.22
N GLY A 102 -0.43 -18.37 -4.48
CA GLY A 102 -0.04 -17.19 -5.23
C GLY A 102 1.12 -16.44 -4.56
N TYR A 103 1.07 -16.21 -3.26
CA TYR A 103 2.18 -15.58 -2.53
C TYR A 103 3.48 -16.39 -2.58
N ALA A 104 3.38 -17.72 -2.52
CA ALA A 104 4.57 -18.57 -2.54
C ALA A 104 5.18 -18.75 -3.94
N GLN A 105 4.39 -18.68 -5.01
CA GLN A 105 4.81 -19.07 -6.36
C GLN A 105 4.80 -17.92 -7.38
N GLU A 106 3.99 -16.89 -7.19
CA GLU A 106 3.75 -15.84 -8.20
C GLU A 106 4.20 -14.45 -7.73
N ALA A 107 3.97 -14.13 -6.45
CA ALA A 107 4.39 -12.85 -5.90
C ALA A 107 5.92 -12.76 -5.82
N THR A 108 6.44 -11.56 -6.03
CA THR A 108 7.88 -11.27 -5.88
C THR A 108 8.09 -10.02 -5.05
N VAL A 109 9.25 -9.90 -4.42
CA VAL A 109 9.62 -8.68 -3.68
C VAL A 109 9.85 -7.54 -4.67
N LYS A 110 9.26 -6.38 -4.43
CA LYS A 110 9.53 -5.20 -5.26
C LYS A 110 11.00 -4.82 -5.21
N PRO A 111 11.61 -4.43 -6.37
CA PRO A 111 13.01 -4.04 -6.42
C PRO A 111 13.33 -2.91 -5.43
N GLY A 112 14.36 -3.10 -4.61
CA GLY A 112 14.83 -2.10 -3.65
C GLY A 112 14.22 -2.18 -2.25
N VAL A 113 13.20 -3.00 -2.02
CA VAL A 113 12.54 -3.16 -0.71
C VAL A 113 13.54 -3.56 0.36
N GLU A 114 14.33 -4.62 0.16
CA GLU A 114 15.28 -5.07 1.19
C GLU A 114 16.30 -4.00 1.57
N GLN A 115 16.82 -3.27 0.58
CA GLN A 115 17.78 -2.18 0.82
C GLN A 115 17.17 -1.06 1.64
N VAL A 116 15.90 -0.72 1.38
CA VAL A 116 15.17 0.30 2.12
C VAL A 116 14.90 -0.16 3.55
N LEU A 117 14.37 -1.38 3.75
CA LEU A 117 14.09 -1.92 5.08
C LEU A 117 15.37 -2.02 5.92
N ALA A 118 16.47 -2.50 5.34
CA ALA A 118 17.77 -2.53 6.00
C ALA A 118 18.27 -1.13 6.40
N ALA A 119 18.13 -0.14 5.50
CA ALA A 119 18.54 1.23 5.76
C ALA A 119 17.69 1.92 6.84
N MET A 120 16.39 1.63 6.90
CA MET A 120 15.49 2.12 7.95
C MET A 120 15.79 1.46 9.29
N HIS A 121 15.97 0.14 9.30
CA HIS A 121 16.34 -0.62 10.50
C HIS A 121 17.67 -0.13 11.10
N ALA A 122 18.69 0.11 10.27
CA ALA A 122 19.98 0.66 10.71
C ALA A 122 19.87 2.07 11.33
N ARG A 123 18.80 2.80 11.04
CA ARG A 123 18.48 4.10 11.63
C ARG A 123 17.56 4.01 12.86
N GLY A 124 17.23 2.81 13.31
CA GLY A 124 16.37 2.56 14.45
C GLY A 124 14.88 2.82 14.20
N VAL A 125 14.44 2.86 12.95
CA VAL A 125 13.02 2.92 12.62
C VAL A 125 12.36 1.59 12.96
N ARG A 126 11.30 1.64 13.75
CA ARG A 126 10.48 0.46 14.07
C ARG A 126 9.43 0.27 12.97
N MET A 127 9.30 -0.96 12.49
CA MET A 127 8.53 -1.25 11.28
C MET A 127 7.47 -2.33 11.53
N CYS A 128 6.29 -2.16 10.93
CA CYS A 128 5.24 -3.18 10.89
C CYS A 128 4.55 -3.19 9.53
N VAL A 129 3.74 -4.20 9.29
CA VAL A 129 2.87 -4.31 8.11
C VAL A 129 1.41 -4.11 8.52
N ALA A 130 0.66 -3.33 7.71
CA ALA A 130 -0.78 -3.11 7.85
C ALA A 130 -1.45 -3.30 6.49
N SER A 131 -2.20 -4.39 6.32
CA SER A 131 -2.77 -4.78 5.02
C SER A 131 -4.26 -5.08 5.10
N GLY A 132 -4.92 -5.07 3.94
CA GLY A 132 -6.26 -5.66 3.76
C GLY A 132 -6.25 -7.18 3.81
N THR A 133 -5.10 -7.78 3.54
CA THR A 133 -4.87 -9.24 3.61
C THR A 133 -4.80 -9.69 5.07
N GLU A 134 -5.34 -10.87 5.36
CA GLU A 134 -5.38 -11.44 6.73
C GLU A 134 -3.97 -11.69 7.29
N THR A 135 -3.77 -11.42 8.58
CA THR A 135 -2.49 -11.56 9.27
C THR A 135 -1.77 -12.88 9.00
N PRO A 136 -2.43 -14.07 9.03
CA PRO A 136 -1.72 -15.33 8.74
C PRO A 136 -1.20 -15.45 7.30
N LEU A 137 -1.87 -14.81 6.34
CA LEU A 137 -1.41 -14.75 4.94
C LEU A 137 -0.25 -13.76 4.80
N ILE A 138 -0.32 -12.60 5.48
CA ILE A 138 0.78 -11.62 5.50
C ILE A 138 2.05 -12.27 6.05
N GLU A 139 1.97 -12.92 7.21
CA GLU A 139 3.11 -13.55 7.85
C GLU A 139 3.71 -14.68 7.00
N ALA A 140 2.86 -15.50 6.37
CA ALA A 140 3.30 -16.53 5.45
C ALA A 140 4.00 -15.95 4.21
N ALA A 141 3.42 -14.91 3.59
CA ALA A 141 3.98 -14.23 2.43
C ALA A 141 5.34 -13.59 2.75
N LEU A 142 5.40 -12.79 3.83
CA LEU A 142 6.64 -12.12 4.24
C LEU A 142 7.73 -13.12 4.66
N THR A 143 7.35 -14.23 5.29
CA THR A 143 8.30 -15.28 5.69
C THR A 143 8.87 -15.99 4.46
N SER A 144 8.04 -16.36 3.49
CA SER A 144 8.49 -17.04 2.26
C SER A 144 9.47 -16.18 1.44
N HIS A 145 9.35 -14.86 1.52
CA HIS A 145 10.24 -13.90 0.87
C HIS A 145 11.38 -13.38 1.78
N GLY A 146 11.50 -13.92 3.00
CA GLY A 146 12.54 -13.51 3.95
C GLY A 146 12.41 -12.09 4.50
N LEU A 147 11.25 -11.45 4.34
CA LEU A 147 11.01 -10.06 4.76
C LEU A 147 10.53 -9.95 6.21
N MET A 148 9.89 -10.99 6.78
CA MET A 148 9.29 -10.90 8.12
C MET A 148 10.29 -10.47 9.21
N ARG A 149 11.58 -10.76 9.02
CA ARG A 149 12.67 -10.36 9.93
C ARG A 149 12.79 -8.85 10.17
N TRP A 150 12.23 -8.03 9.29
CA TRP A 150 12.30 -6.57 9.37
C TRP A 150 11.16 -5.95 10.17
N PHE A 151 10.10 -6.71 10.42
CA PHE A 151 8.85 -6.22 11.00
C PHE A 151 8.64 -6.77 12.41
N GLU A 152 8.18 -5.93 13.33
CA GLU A 152 7.86 -6.35 14.70
C GLU A 152 6.56 -7.17 14.76
N PHE A 153 5.61 -6.83 13.89
CA PHE A 153 4.31 -7.50 13.78
C PHE A 153 3.64 -7.15 12.44
N ALA A 154 2.56 -7.89 12.15
CA ALA A 154 1.62 -7.56 11.11
C ALA A 154 0.22 -7.35 11.69
N VAL A 155 -0.59 -6.51 11.04
CA VAL A 155 -2.00 -6.26 11.36
C VAL A 155 -2.81 -6.27 10.07
N ASP A 156 -4.06 -6.71 10.18
CA ASP A 156 -5.03 -6.74 9.08
C ASP A 156 -6.26 -5.89 9.38
N CYS A 157 -6.98 -5.52 8.33
CA CYS A 157 -8.25 -4.83 8.46
C CYS A 157 -9.30 -5.72 9.11
N LYS A 158 -9.80 -5.33 10.27
CA LYS A 158 -10.86 -6.07 10.99
C LYS A 158 -12.27 -5.60 10.63
N ASN A 159 -12.40 -4.43 10.04
CA ASN A 159 -13.68 -3.91 9.61
C ASN A 159 -13.97 -4.24 8.13
N PRO A 160 -15.25 -4.41 7.74
CA PRO A 160 -15.61 -4.76 6.36
C PRO A 160 -15.34 -3.64 5.34
N ASP A 161 -15.14 -2.40 5.80
CA ASP A 161 -14.82 -1.27 4.94
C ASP A 161 -13.32 -1.22 4.56
N GLY A 162 -12.52 -2.13 5.10
CA GLY A 162 -11.09 -2.23 4.84
C GLY A 162 -10.37 -0.89 5.14
N LYS A 163 -9.50 -0.49 4.24
CA LYS A 163 -8.69 0.74 4.36
C LYS A 163 -9.45 2.04 4.07
N LYS A 164 -10.78 1.99 3.85
CA LYS A 164 -11.61 3.21 3.82
C LYS A 164 -11.71 3.88 5.20
N LYS A 165 -11.38 3.15 6.26
CA LYS A 165 -11.24 3.65 7.63
C LYS A 165 -9.81 3.51 8.12
N PRO A 166 -9.34 4.40 9.01
CA PRO A 166 -7.94 4.42 9.46
C PRO A 166 -7.62 3.34 10.50
N ASP A 167 -8.56 2.48 10.86
CA ASP A 167 -8.48 1.57 12.00
C ASP A 167 -7.22 0.70 11.96
N VAL A 168 -6.85 0.16 10.79
CA VAL A 168 -5.66 -0.69 10.65
C VAL A 168 -4.36 0.07 10.91
N TYR A 169 -4.27 1.33 10.49
CA TYR A 169 -3.08 2.17 10.73
C TYR A 169 -3.02 2.63 12.19
N LEU A 170 -4.17 2.95 12.78
CA LEU A 170 -4.27 3.33 14.20
C LEU A 170 -3.98 2.12 15.09
N ASP A 171 -4.46 0.92 14.76
CA ASP A 171 -4.12 -0.32 15.49
C ASP A 171 -2.62 -0.59 15.42
N ALA A 172 -2.01 -0.47 14.24
CA ALA A 172 -0.57 -0.59 14.07
C ALA A 172 0.20 0.41 14.96
N LEU A 173 -0.22 1.68 14.95
CA LEU A 173 0.39 2.73 15.78
C LEU A 173 0.27 2.43 17.28
N HIS A 174 -0.93 2.00 17.71
CA HIS A 174 -1.17 1.65 19.12
C HIS A 174 -0.34 0.45 19.57
N ARG A 175 -0.10 -0.54 18.71
CA ARG A 175 0.77 -1.68 19.02
C ARG A 175 2.23 -1.29 19.19
N PHE A 176 2.69 -0.23 18.54
CA PHE A 176 3.99 0.38 18.85
C PHE A 176 4.02 1.10 20.20
N GLY A 177 2.89 1.26 20.88
CA GLY A 177 2.76 2.02 22.13
C GLY A 177 2.64 3.52 21.91
N VAL A 178 2.25 3.97 20.71
CA VAL A 178 2.20 5.37 20.29
C VAL A 178 0.76 5.74 19.91
N GLN A 179 0.37 6.98 20.21
CA GLN A 179 -0.98 7.47 19.90
C GLN A 179 -1.00 8.63 18.89
N ASN A 180 0.14 9.29 18.66
CA ASN A 180 0.20 10.44 17.76
C ASN A 180 0.60 10.00 16.33
N PRO A 181 -0.32 10.05 15.34
CA PRO A 181 -0.05 9.63 13.96
C PRO A 181 1.12 10.36 13.28
N VAL A 182 1.43 11.58 13.67
CA VAL A 182 2.57 12.37 13.13
C VAL A 182 3.92 11.65 13.34
N GLN A 183 4.00 10.72 14.30
CA GLN A 183 5.23 9.96 14.57
C GLN A 183 5.45 8.77 13.64
N ALA A 184 4.49 8.47 12.77
CA ALA A 184 4.57 7.33 11.86
C ALA A 184 4.36 7.75 10.40
N THR A 185 5.06 7.06 9.50
CA THR A 185 4.88 7.17 8.05
C THR A 185 4.19 5.91 7.54
N VAL A 186 3.13 6.09 6.74
CA VAL A 186 2.43 5.01 6.03
C VAL A 186 2.93 4.96 4.60
N PHE A 187 3.33 3.77 4.15
CA PHE A 187 3.75 3.46 2.78
C PHE A 187 2.65 2.64 2.10
N GLU A 188 2.18 3.12 0.96
CA GLU A 188 0.98 2.62 0.28
C GLU A 188 1.05 2.80 -1.23
N ASP A 189 0.37 1.92 -1.97
CA ASP A 189 0.16 2.04 -3.42
C ASP A 189 -1.29 2.39 -3.78
N SER A 190 -2.20 2.30 -2.81
CA SER A 190 -3.64 2.52 -3.00
C SER A 190 -4.02 3.99 -2.75
N PRO A 191 -4.80 4.63 -3.65
CA PRO A 191 -5.28 5.99 -3.44
C PRO A 191 -6.19 6.10 -2.20
N VAL A 192 -6.95 5.05 -1.90
CA VAL A 192 -7.83 5.00 -0.71
C VAL A 192 -6.98 4.94 0.56
N GLY A 193 -5.98 4.05 0.61
CA GLY A 193 -5.08 3.92 1.75
C GLY A 193 -4.32 5.20 2.04
N ILE A 194 -3.75 5.84 1.01
CA ILE A 194 -3.06 7.14 1.12
C ILE A 194 -4.00 8.21 1.68
N ALA A 195 -5.20 8.36 1.10
CA ALA A 195 -6.15 9.39 1.52
C ALA A 195 -6.59 9.20 2.98
N THR A 196 -6.87 7.96 3.36
CA THR A 196 -7.31 7.59 4.71
C THR A 196 -6.20 7.81 5.74
N ALA A 197 -4.98 7.35 5.48
CA ALA A 197 -3.85 7.54 6.38
C ALA A 197 -3.54 9.03 6.57
N ARG A 198 -3.53 9.80 5.49
CA ARG A 198 -3.30 11.24 5.55
C ARG A 198 -4.39 11.97 6.34
N ALA A 199 -5.65 11.64 6.10
CA ALA A 199 -6.78 12.22 6.83
C ALA A 199 -6.72 11.93 8.34
N ALA A 200 -6.13 10.79 8.72
CA ALA A 200 -5.88 10.42 10.11
C ALA A 200 -4.62 11.07 10.72
N GLY A 201 -3.85 11.85 9.95
CA GLY A 201 -2.70 12.61 10.42
C GLY A 201 -1.34 11.91 10.30
N PHE A 202 -1.27 10.77 9.61
CA PHE A 202 -0.01 10.12 9.28
C PHE A 202 0.74 10.87 8.17
N ALA A 203 2.07 10.85 8.21
CA ALA A 203 2.86 11.11 7.02
C ALA A 203 2.64 9.98 6.00
N THR A 204 2.60 10.30 4.70
CA THR A 204 2.24 9.33 3.67
C THR A 204 3.24 9.30 2.52
N VAL A 205 3.61 8.09 2.12
CA VAL A 205 4.48 7.84 0.96
C VAL A 205 3.74 6.92 -0.01
N GLY A 206 3.43 7.46 -1.19
CA GLY A 206 2.86 6.69 -2.28
C GLY A 206 3.94 5.93 -3.04
N ILE A 207 3.79 4.63 -3.19
CA ILE A 207 4.66 3.76 -3.97
C ILE A 207 3.93 3.35 -5.26
N TYR A 208 4.59 3.52 -6.40
CA TYR A 208 4.01 3.13 -7.68
C TYR A 208 3.84 1.61 -7.78
N ASP A 209 2.66 1.19 -8.23
CA ASP A 209 2.38 -0.17 -8.63
C ASP A 209 1.77 -0.18 -10.04
N GLU A 210 2.28 -1.06 -10.92
CA GLU A 210 1.87 -1.08 -12.33
C GLU A 210 0.38 -1.40 -12.52
N PRO A 211 -0.21 -2.40 -11.83
CA PRO A 211 -1.64 -2.66 -11.88
C PRO A 211 -2.51 -1.47 -11.42
N MET A 212 -1.95 -0.56 -10.62
CA MET A 212 -2.62 0.63 -10.10
C MET A 212 -2.23 1.92 -10.84
N ALA A 213 -1.60 1.80 -12.03
CA ALA A 213 -1.04 2.94 -12.78
C ALA A 213 -2.05 4.05 -13.09
N GLU A 214 -3.31 3.72 -13.33
CA GLU A 214 -4.38 4.68 -13.59
C GLU A 214 -4.63 5.64 -12.40
N PHE A 215 -4.38 5.20 -11.18
CA PHE A 215 -4.56 5.98 -9.96
C PHE A 215 -3.31 6.78 -9.56
N TRP A 216 -2.18 6.59 -10.25
CA TRP A 216 -0.93 7.27 -9.93
C TRP A 216 -1.02 8.80 -9.88
N PRO A 217 -1.75 9.48 -10.78
CA PRO A 217 -1.96 10.93 -10.68
C PRO A 217 -2.66 11.35 -9.37
N GLN A 218 -3.64 10.57 -8.89
CA GLN A 218 -4.34 10.83 -7.64
C GLN A 218 -3.41 10.61 -6.44
N ILE A 219 -2.61 9.52 -6.44
CA ILE A 219 -1.64 9.22 -5.39
C ILE A 219 -0.62 10.36 -5.27
N THR A 220 -0.06 10.82 -6.40
CA THR A 220 0.95 11.90 -6.41
C THR A 220 0.41 13.26 -5.95
N GLN A 221 -0.89 13.49 -6.06
CA GLN A 221 -1.56 14.71 -5.58
C GLN A 221 -1.90 14.62 -4.09
N THR A 222 -2.14 13.41 -3.59
CA THR A 222 -2.66 13.20 -2.22
C THR A 222 -1.55 12.88 -1.23
N ALA A 223 -0.58 12.04 -1.58
CA ALA A 223 0.52 11.67 -0.69
C ALA A 223 1.44 12.86 -0.39
N ASP A 224 2.05 12.88 0.79
CA ASP A 224 3.07 13.88 1.13
C ASP A 224 4.34 13.69 0.31
N PHE A 225 4.65 12.43 -0.04
CA PHE A 225 5.68 12.08 -0.99
C PHE A 225 5.19 10.92 -1.88
N ALA A 226 5.66 10.86 -3.13
CA ALA A 226 5.36 9.75 -4.03
C ALA A 226 6.60 9.34 -4.81
N SER A 227 6.85 8.05 -4.91
CA SER A 227 8.01 7.50 -5.59
C SER A 227 7.64 6.36 -6.54
N ARG A 228 8.24 6.36 -7.72
CA ARG A 228 8.06 5.27 -8.68
C ARG A 228 8.85 4.02 -8.32
N THR A 229 9.93 4.17 -7.58
CA THR A 229 10.78 3.05 -7.15
C THR A 229 11.23 3.23 -5.70
N TRP A 230 11.50 2.12 -5.03
CA TRP A 230 12.09 2.17 -3.69
C TRP A 230 13.52 2.75 -3.69
N GLN A 231 14.25 2.60 -4.79
CA GLN A 231 15.58 3.19 -4.96
C GLN A 231 15.52 4.71 -5.00
N ASP A 232 14.57 5.30 -5.76
CA ASP A 232 14.39 6.75 -5.82
C ASP A 232 14.01 7.31 -4.44
N TRP A 233 13.13 6.60 -3.71
CA TRP A 233 12.78 6.99 -2.36
C TRP A 233 13.99 6.98 -1.43
N LEU A 234 14.79 5.92 -1.44
CA LEU A 234 15.98 5.78 -0.61
C LEU A 234 17.02 6.86 -0.89
N GLN A 235 17.25 7.21 -2.16
CA GLN A 235 18.15 8.29 -2.54
C GLN A 235 17.69 9.65 -1.99
N ASN A 236 16.40 9.93 -2.04
CA ASN A 236 15.84 11.18 -1.51
C ASN A 236 16.02 11.27 0.02
N VAL A 237 15.81 10.18 0.75
CA VAL A 237 15.97 10.13 2.21
C VAL A 237 17.45 10.21 2.62
N GLN A 238 18.38 9.63 1.86
CA GLN A 238 19.81 9.68 2.16
C GLN A 238 20.40 11.07 1.99
N GLN A 239 19.89 11.89 1.07
CA GLN A 239 20.34 13.26 0.86
C GLN A 239 19.98 14.22 2.00
N THR A 240 19.02 13.83 2.84
CA THR A 240 18.48 14.67 3.92
C THR A 240 19.02 14.33 5.29
N GLY A 241 20.11 13.63 5.43
CA GLY A 241 20.80 13.22 6.66
C GLY A 241 20.06 13.44 8.00
N PRO A 242 20.29 12.68 9.05
CA PRO A 242 19.60 12.91 10.31
C PRO A 242 19.95 14.32 10.83
N ALA A 243 18.93 15.11 11.18
CA ALA A 243 19.14 16.33 11.93
C ALA A 243 19.96 16.01 13.18
N PRO A 244 20.97 16.81 13.54
CA PRO A 244 21.77 16.54 14.74
C PRO A 244 20.85 16.52 15.94
N ARG A 245 20.86 15.40 16.68
CA ARG A 245 20.15 15.27 17.96
C ARG A 245 20.71 16.34 18.89
N LYS A 246 19.86 17.32 19.27
CA LYS A 246 20.13 18.21 20.38
C LYS A 246 19.75 17.53 21.68
#